data_b5281fe217b6b25df6ddc04c6f51a0cd
#
_entry.id   b5281fe217b6b25df6ddc04c6f51a0cd
#
_cell.length_a   1.000
_cell.length_b   1.000
_cell.length_c   1.000
_cell.angle_alpha   90.00
_cell.angle_beta   90.00
_cell.angle_gamma   90.00
#
_symmetry.space_group_name_H-M   'P 1'
#
loop_
_entity.id
_entity.type
_entity.pdbx_description
1 polymer ?
#
loop_
_entity_poly.entity_id
_entity_poly.type
_entity_poly.pdbx_seq_one_letter_code
_entity_poly.pdbx_strand_id
1 'polypeptide(L)'
;MDLQLYSLLYSCVWFFEMTLLLPFASRYFRSENHNGYQDSYQIKKLDHGILLWFKIITWVLAVLFINFDRFRLVALILLVVANHNQFVRQRWKSLARGLGAPGFMLYWCSCALLLLEISNHVDRNAGVILSFVIVIDFGTIMITAGIYKIGAGYRKGTGIEYGMVNPQWSYFPEQLRHIPIKIRSVVFRLLNESSWLLEIFGGALLVFHISRWLGAVFIAITFVSLVPIIRLGFLCLTVLLCVLIVSQLDEGPVSSWRALIRAFGDNGSSVASKTVIISVAAYFVMMLFVRGVQLINVFRHRQVHCLSQSIADRIANFFGIILWRVFTPDVTAFWIRVEIVESPNNSETLGAPTRMISNWGKGRFFLVSEAITLTSIFTLPRYFPHNRELFENRLRRYANSLSVPTDDLVRFVYVEIDKQGSEFADLETAFFDVDINSGIITSEIQDRSLIAKPFKNSPVRAGIKLGSYAQR
;
A
#
# COMPACT_ATOMS: atom_id res chain seq x y z
N MET A 1 14.05 21.62 -14.28
CA MET A 1 12.79 20.91 -14.05
C MET A 1 11.71 21.90 -13.64
N ASP A 2 10.51 21.84 -14.22
CA ASP A 2 9.38 22.73 -13.88
C ASP A 2 8.64 22.20 -12.65
N LEU A 3 9.03 22.66 -11.46
CA LEU A 3 8.45 22.22 -10.19
C LEU A 3 6.99 22.64 -10.04
N GLN A 4 6.57 23.72 -10.69
CA GLN A 4 5.18 24.17 -10.68
C GLN A 4 4.27 23.18 -11.40
N LEU A 5 4.70 22.68 -12.56
CA LEU A 5 3.97 21.64 -13.30
C LEU A 5 3.79 20.37 -12.45
N TYR A 6 4.85 19.91 -11.78
CA TYR A 6 4.78 18.71 -10.94
C TYR A 6 3.93 18.91 -9.70
N SER A 7 3.94 20.09 -9.11
CA SER A 7 3.05 20.45 -8.00
C SER A 7 1.58 20.41 -8.44
N LEU A 8 1.27 20.93 -9.63
CA LEU A 8 -0.07 20.89 -10.20
C LEU A 8 -0.52 19.44 -10.46
N LEU A 9 0.32 18.64 -11.13
CA LEU A 9 0.04 17.24 -11.40
C LEU A 9 -0.17 16.46 -10.10
N TYR A 10 0.66 16.71 -9.09
CA TYR A 10 0.49 16.11 -7.77
C TYR A 10 -0.87 16.47 -7.16
N SER A 11 -1.25 17.75 -7.20
CA SER A 11 -2.55 18.21 -6.68
C SER A 11 -3.71 17.48 -7.37
N CYS A 12 -3.67 17.35 -8.70
CA CYS A 12 -4.68 16.60 -9.45
C CYS A 12 -4.75 15.13 -9.02
N VAL A 13 -3.60 14.44 -8.94
CA VAL A 13 -3.56 13.03 -8.53
C VAL A 13 -4.04 12.87 -7.10
N TRP A 14 -3.66 13.77 -6.19
CA TRP A 14 -4.12 13.75 -4.81
C TRP A 14 -5.65 13.89 -4.72
N PHE A 15 -6.26 14.81 -5.45
CA PHE A 15 -7.71 14.98 -5.47
C PHE A 15 -8.40 13.73 -6.03
N PHE A 16 -7.87 13.13 -7.10
CA PHE A 16 -8.41 11.88 -7.64
C PHE A 16 -8.33 10.74 -6.63
N GLU A 17 -7.20 10.54 -5.96
CA GLU A 17 -7.08 9.51 -4.91
C GLU A 17 -8.04 9.75 -3.75
N MET A 18 -8.23 11.01 -3.34
CA MET A 18 -9.18 11.33 -2.26
C MET A 18 -10.63 11.05 -2.66
N THR A 19 -11.00 11.14 -3.95
CA THR A 19 -12.35 10.79 -4.40
C THR A 19 -12.69 9.32 -4.13
N LEU A 20 -11.69 8.42 -4.09
CA LEU A 20 -11.89 7.01 -3.74
C LEU A 20 -12.37 6.81 -2.29
N LEU A 21 -12.12 7.77 -1.42
CA LEU A 21 -12.57 7.73 -0.03
C LEU A 21 -13.98 8.30 0.16
N LEU A 22 -14.49 9.12 -0.77
CA LEU A 22 -15.78 9.80 -0.62
C LEU A 22 -16.96 8.84 -0.39
N PRO A 23 -17.12 7.72 -1.12
CA PRO A 23 -18.22 6.78 -0.89
C PRO A 23 -18.22 6.17 0.51
N PHE A 24 -17.05 6.16 1.15
CA PHE A 24 -16.82 5.56 2.46
C PHE A 24 -16.58 6.60 3.56
N ALA A 25 -16.69 7.90 3.24
CA ALA A 25 -16.38 8.98 4.17
C ALA A 25 -17.19 8.88 5.48
N SER A 26 -18.45 8.50 5.40
CA SER A 26 -19.28 8.28 6.58
C SER A 26 -18.77 7.15 7.48
N ARG A 27 -18.20 6.10 6.90
CA ARG A 27 -17.60 4.98 7.66
C ARG A 27 -16.29 5.38 8.34
N TYR A 28 -15.55 6.31 7.74
CA TYR A 28 -14.24 6.72 8.27
C TYR A 28 -14.32 7.84 9.29
N PHE A 29 -15.34 8.72 9.19
CA PHE A 29 -15.38 9.96 9.94
C PHE A 29 -16.58 10.10 10.89
N ARG A 30 -17.52 9.14 10.93
CA ARG A 30 -18.60 9.15 11.93
C ARG A 30 -18.05 8.79 13.32
N SER A 31 -18.43 9.58 14.32
CA SER A 31 -18.02 9.39 15.71
C SER A 31 -18.44 8.05 16.29
N GLU A 32 -19.64 7.61 15.97
CA GLU A 32 -20.25 6.35 16.41
C GLU A 32 -19.43 5.13 15.96
N ASN A 33 -18.92 5.18 14.73
CA ASN A 33 -18.11 4.10 14.16
C ASN A 33 -16.62 4.25 14.44
N HIS A 34 -16.26 5.19 15.32
CA HIS A 34 -14.88 5.42 15.74
C HIS A 34 -13.90 5.63 14.58
N ASN A 35 -14.35 6.39 13.56
CA ASN A 35 -13.58 6.52 12.34
C ASN A 35 -13.30 5.15 11.70
N GLY A 36 -14.29 4.31 11.73
CA GLY A 36 -14.40 3.04 11.09
C GLY A 36 -13.44 1.99 11.59
N TYR A 37 -12.15 2.28 11.71
CA TYR A 37 -11.17 1.21 11.75
C TYR A 37 -9.96 1.48 12.64
N GLN A 38 -10.06 2.42 13.57
CA GLN A 38 -8.94 2.73 14.44
C GLN A 38 -8.84 1.75 15.60
N ASP A 39 -7.64 1.22 15.83
CA ASP A 39 -7.36 0.26 16.87
C ASP A 39 -7.08 0.93 18.24
N SER A 40 -6.76 2.25 18.27
CA SER A 40 -6.40 2.92 19.52
C SER A 40 -7.24 4.17 19.81
N TYR A 41 -7.58 4.35 21.10
CA TYR A 41 -8.33 5.50 21.60
C TYR A 41 -7.63 6.84 21.38
N GLN A 42 -6.31 6.90 21.49
CA GLN A 42 -5.55 8.14 21.34
C GLN A 42 -5.66 8.76 19.95
N ILE A 43 -5.79 7.92 18.92
CA ILE A 43 -5.97 8.39 17.54
C ILE A 43 -7.40 8.90 17.33
N LYS A 44 -8.39 8.31 18.00
CA LYS A 44 -9.78 8.76 17.96
C LYS A 44 -9.91 10.24 18.36
N LYS A 45 -9.19 10.64 19.41
CA LYS A 45 -9.25 12.01 19.96
C LYS A 45 -8.80 13.09 18.97
N LEU A 46 -7.82 12.78 18.10
CA LEU A 46 -7.33 13.70 17.06
C LEU A 46 -8.22 13.77 15.82
N ASP A 47 -9.15 12.84 15.67
CA ASP A 47 -9.99 12.71 14.49
C ASP A 47 -11.46 13.02 14.78
N HIS A 48 -11.75 13.77 15.85
CA HIS A 48 -13.09 14.18 16.20
C HIS A 48 -13.29 15.71 16.13
N GLY A 49 -14.51 16.10 15.77
CA GLY A 49 -14.98 17.47 15.84
C GLY A 49 -14.11 18.48 15.10
N ILE A 50 -13.83 19.59 15.76
CA ILE A 50 -13.06 20.71 15.18
C ILE A 50 -11.64 20.30 14.75
N LEU A 51 -10.97 19.41 15.48
CA LEU A 51 -9.61 18.95 15.14
C LEU A 51 -9.58 18.17 13.83
N LEU A 52 -10.60 17.37 13.54
CA LEU A 52 -10.72 16.68 12.27
C LEU A 52 -10.87 17.67 11.11
N TRP A 53 -11.77 18.65 11.25
CA TRP A 53 -11.99 19.67 10.23
C TRP A 53 -10.74 20.52 10.01
N PHE A 54 -10.08 20.94 11.09
CA PHE A 54 -8.83 21.66 11.01
C PHE A 54 -7.77 20.89 10.24
N LYS A 55 -7.63 19.58 10.52
CA LYS A 55 -6.71 18.70 9.83
C LYS A 55 -7.05 18.59 8.33
N ILE A 56 -8.32 18.38 7.99
CA ILE A 56 -8.76 18.28 6.59
C ILE A 56 -8.51 19.58 5.84
N ILE A 57 -8.92 20.71 6.43
CA ILE A 57 -8.73 22.02 5.83
C ILE A 57 -7.25 22.31 5.62
N THR A 58 -6.41 22.09 6.63
CA THR A 58 -4.96 22.29 6.52
C THR A 58 -4.36 21.42 5.41
N TRP A 59 -4.81 20.18 5.29
CA TRP A 59 -4.36 19.27 4.26
C TRP A 59 -4.75 19.75 2.85
N VAL A 60 -6.04 20.11 2.65
CA VAL A 60 -6.54 20.64 1.38
C VAL A 60 -5.82 21.94 1.01
N LEU A 61 -5.68 22.87 1.97
CA LEU A 61 -4.96 24.12 1.74
C LEU A 61 -3.50 23.88 1.37
N ALA A 62 -2.82 22.95 2.04
CA ALA A 62 -1.45 22.59 1.69
C ALA A 62 -1.35 22.10 0.24
N VAL A 63 -2.26 21.21 -0.22
CA VAL A 63 -2.30 20.74 -1.61
C VAL A 63 -2.54 21.87 -2.60
N LEU A 64 -3.38 22.85 -2.26
CA LEU A 64 -3.63 23.99 -3.13
C LEU A 64 -2.43 24.96 -3.16
N PHE A 65 -1.86 25.25 -2.00
CA PHE A 65 -0.79 26.24 -1.87
C PHE A 65 0.57 25.79 -2.39
N ILE A 66 0.83 24.50 -2.58
CA ILE A 66 2.06 24.04 -3.26
C ILE A 66 2.20 24.57 -4.69
N ASN A 67 1.10 25.02 -5.31
CA ASN A 67 1.10 25.58 -6.66
C ASN A 67 1.52 27.06 -6.71
N PHE A 68 1.75 27.68 -5.56
CA PHE A 68 2.16 29.10 -5.48
C PHE A 68 3.59 29.18 -4.96
N ASP A 69 4.52 29.71 -5.75
CA ASP A 69 5.96 29.76 -5.45
C ASP A 69 6.26 30.34 -4.07
N ARG A 70 5.58 31.44 -3.71
CA ARG A 70 5.78 32.12 -2.42
C ARG A 70 5.49 31.25 -1.20
N PHE A 71 4.56 30.32 -1.31
CA PHE A 71 4.09 29.49 -0.19
C PHE A 71 4.53 28.03 -0.31
N ARG A 72 5.13 27.63 -1.45
CA ARG A 72 5.41 26.25 -1.81
C ARG A 72 6.17 25.51 -0.74
N LEU A 73 7.27 26.05 -0.25
CA LEU A 73 8.09 25.37 0.78
C LEU A 73 7.28 25.06 2.04
N VAL A 74 6.56 26.04 2.59
CA VAL A 74 5.75 25.84 3.80
C VAL A 74 4.61 24.89 3.53
N ALA A 75 3.94 25.02 2.40
CA ALA A 75 2.85 24.13 2.00
C ALA A 75 3.34 22.68 1.83
N LEU A 76 4.52 22.44 1.23
CA LEU A 76 5.11 21.10 1.10
C LEU A 76 5.47 20.50 2.46
N ILE A 77 6.00 21.29 3.39
CA ILE A 77 6.26 20.82 4.76
C ILE A 77 4.96 20.36 5.42
N LEU A 78 3.91 21.19 5.36
CA LEU A 78 2.60 20.84 5.94
C LEU A 78 2.00 19.61 5.25
N LEU A 79 2.13 19.52 3.93
CA LEU A 79 1.64 18.40 3.14
C LEU A 79 2.36 17.09 3.49
N VAL A 80 3.69 17.11 3.60
CA VAL A 80 4.48 15.93 4.00
C VAL A 80 4.08 15.48 5.41
N VAL A 81 3.91 16.40 6.35
CA VAL A 81 3.46 16.07 7.72
C VAL A 81 2.05 15.47 7.71
N ALA A 82 1.12 16.05 6.94
CA ALA A 82 -0.24 15.53 6.82
C ALA A 82 -0.27 14.15 6.17
N ASN A 83 0.44 13.97 5.06
CA ASN A 83 0.56 12.69 4.37
C ASN A 83 1.26 11.63 5.24
N HIS A 84 2.34 11.99 5.93
CA HIS A 84 3.01 11.10 6.88
C HIS A 84 2.04 10.62 7.97
N ASN A 85 1.33 11.54 8.59
CA ASN A 85 0.35 11.17 9.61
C ASN A 85 -0.74 10.26 9.05
N GLN A 86 -1.27 10.55 7.86
CA GLN A 86 -2.38 9.82 7.25
C GLN A 86 -1.94 8.46 6.67
N PHE A 87 -0.92 8.45 5.84
CA PHE A 87 -0.55 7.28 5.04
C PHE A 87 0.55 6.41 5.66
N VAL A 88 1.34 6.95 6.58
CA VAL A 88 2.41 6.21 7.25
C VAL A 88 2.02 5.87 8.68
N ARG A 89 1.85 6.87 9.53
CA ARG A 89 1.60 6.67 10.96
C ARG A 89 0.27 5.96 11.24
N GLN A 90 -0.80 6.35 10.55
CA GLN A 90 -2.12 5.76 10.76
C GLN A 90 -2.33 4.44 10.02
N ARG A 91 -1.54 4.15 9.00
CA ARG A 91 -1.64 2.92 8.21
C ARG A 91 -1.70 1.65 9.08
N TRP A 92 -0.87 1.58 10.11
CA TRP A 92 -0.77 0.42 10.99
C TRP A 92 -1.84 0.38 12.08
N LYS A 93 -2.52 1.49 12.29
CA LYS A 93 -3.50 1.68 13.37
C LYS A 93 -4.92 1.87 12.83
N SER A 94 -5.09 1.88 11.53
CA SER A 94 -6.38 2.01 10.86
C SER A 94 -6.37 1.25 9.55
N LEU A 95 -7.44 0.49 9.30
CA LEU A 95 -7.50 -0.43 8.16
C LEU A 95 -7.59 0.26 6.80
N ALA A 96 -8.26 1.38 6.73
CA ALA A 96 -8.61 1.98 5.44
C ALA A 96 -7.92 3.30 5.13
N ARG A 97 -7.42 4.00 6.13
CA ARG A 97 -6.87 5.35 5.96
C ARG A 97 -5.56 5.42 5.19
N GLY A 98 -4.81 4.33 5.18
CA GLY A 98 -3.55 4.30 4.47
C GLY A 98 -3.67 4.25 2.96
N LEU A 99 -4.85 4.00 2.40
CA LEU A 99 -5.07 3.76 0.96
C LEU A 99 -4.12 2.71 0.36
N GLY A 100 -3.44 1.92 1.18
CA GLY A 100 -2.45 0.96 0.72
C GLY A 100 -1.29 1.60 -0.04
N ALA A 101 -0.94 1.02 -1.20
CA ALA A 101 0.15 1.50 -2.04
C ALA A 101 -0.08 2.92 -2.62
N PRO A 102 -1.29 3.30 -3.09
CA PRO A 102 -1.55 4.66 -3.56
C PRO A 102 -1.21 5.75 -2.54
N GLY A 103 -1.74 5.63 -1.32
CA GLY A 103 -1.49 6.62 -0.27
C GLY A 103 -0.01 6.72 0.10
N PHE A 104 0.68 5.57 0.10
CA PHE A 104 2.12 5.54 0.34
C PHE A 104 2.90 6.28 -0.75
N MET A 105 2.52 6.12 -2.02
CA MET A 105 3.17 6.83 -3.12
C MET A 105 2.86 8.31 -3.13
N LEU A 106 1.66 8.72 -2.70
CA LEU A 106 1.36 10.14 -2.49
C LEU A 106 2.27 10.76 -1.42
N TYR A 107 2.51 10.03 -0.32
CA TYR A 107 3.47 10.48 0.69
C TYR A 107 4.88 10.59 0.11
N TRP A 108 5.36 9.54 -0.58
CA TRP A 108 6.66 9.53 -1.22
C TRP A 108 6.83 10.71 -2.20
N CYS A 109 5.84 10.91 -3.06
CA CYS A 109 5.85 12.00 -4.04
C CYS A 109 5.92 13.39 -3.37
N SER A 110 5.18 13.58 -2.27
CA SER A 110 5.25 14.83 -1.51
C SER A 110 6.63 15.06 -0.88
N CYS A 111 7.30 13.99 -0.40
CA CYS A 111 8.69 14.06 0.08
C CYS A 111 9.65 14.41 -1.06
N ALA A 112 9.49 13.81 -2.23
CA ALA A 112 10.31 14.11 -3.40
C ALA A 112 10.17 15.59 -3.82
N LEU A 113 8.94 16.11 -3.90
CA LEU A 113 8.69 17.52 -4.21
C LEU A 113 9.30 18.46 -3.15
N LEU A 114 9.21 18.10 -1.86
CA LEU A 114 9.84 18.87 -0.79
C LEU A 114 11.37 18.91 -0.94
N LEU A 115 12.00 17.76 -1.21
CA LEU A 115 13.44 17.70 -1.41
C LEU A 115 13.89 18.51 -2.64
N LEU A 116 13.10 18.50 -3.70
CA LEU A 116 13.35 19.32 -4.89
C LEU A 116 13.20 20.82 -4.61
N GLU A 117 12.18 21.21 -3.83
CA GLU A 117 12.05 22.60 -3.40
C GLU A 117 13.21 23.03 -2.51
N ILE A 118 13.63 22.18 -1.55
CA ILE A 118 14.82 22.45 -0.73
C ILE A 118 16.08 22.59 -1.62
N SER A 119 16.19 21.79 -2.69
CA SER A 119 17.34 21.87 -3.60
C SER A 119 17.50 23.23 -4.27
N ASN A 120 16.41 24.02 -4.41
CA ASN A 120 16.44 25.38 -4.94
C ASN A 120 16.97 26.42 -3.92
N HIS A 121 16.99 26.04 -2.62
CA HIS A 121 17.39 26.92 -1.51
C HIS A 121 18.77 26.59 -0.92
N VAL A 122 19.40 25.51 -1.37
CA VAL A 122 20.74 25.09 -0.94
C VAL A 122 21.77 25.29 -2.07
N ASP A 123 23.05 25.09 -1.76
CA ASP A 123 24.08 25.16 -2.77
C ASP A 123 23.93 24.04 -3.83
N ARG A 124 24.56 24.23 -4.98
CA ARG A 124 24.46 23.32 -6.13
C ARG A 124 24.89 21.90 -5.78
N ASN A 125 25.89 21.70 -4.94
CA ASN A 125 26.38 20.37 -4.60
C ASN A 125 25.33 19.62 -3.74
N ALA A 126 24.72 20.31 -2.77
CA ALA A 126 23.65 19.74 -1.97
C ALA A 126 22.40 19.43 -2.83
N GLY A 127 22.05 20.32 -3.76
CA GLY A 127 20.96 20.11 -4.72
C GLY A 127 21.14 18.87 -5.58
N VAL A 128 22.36 18.63 -6.09
CA VAL A 128 22.72 17.43 -6.86
C VAL A 128 22.51 16.16 -6.01
N ILE A 129 22.94 16.17 -4.75
CA ILE A 129 22.81 15.02 -3.84
C ILE A 129 21.35 14.76 -3.52
N LEU A 130 20.55 15.79 -3.23
CA LEU A 130 19.12 15.66 -2.97
C LEU A 130 18.38 15.02 -4.16
N SER A 131 18.62 15.51 -5.37
CA SER A 131 18.04 14.98 -6.59
C SER A 131 18.41 13.51 -6.80
N PHE A 132 19.66 13.15 -6.56
CA PHE A 132 20.13 11.77 -6.72
C PHE A 132 19.51 10.81 -5.67
N VAL A 133 19.30 11.26 -4.44
CA VAL A 133 18.64 10.45 -3.42
C VAL A 133 17.20 10.12 -3.79
N ILE A 134 16.47 11.06 -4.39
CA ILE A 134 15.12 10.80 -4.93
C ILE A 134 15.17 9.68 -5.97
N VAL A 135 16.12 9.74 -6.89
CA VAL A 135 16.29 8.71 -7.93
C VAL A 135 16.61 7.33 -7.34
N ILE A 136 17.58 7.29 -6.42
CA ILE A 136 17.98 6.01 -5.78
C ILE A 136 16.84 5.43 -4.95
N ASP A 137 16.14 6.24 -4.18
CA ASP A 137 15.07 5.73 -3.32
C ASP A 137 13.93 5.14 -4.16
N PHE A 138 13.50 5.83 -5.22
CA PHE A 138 12.49 5.29 -6.12
C PHE A 138 12.98 4.05 -6.87
N GLY A 139 14.21 4.07 -7.38
CA GLY A 139 14.83 2.91 -8.03
C GLY A 139 14.88 1.68 -7.11
N THR A 140 15.27 1.88 -5.83
CA THR A 140 15.30 0.80 -4.84
C THR A 140 13.91 0.31 -4.44
N ILE A 141 12.88 1.17 -4.43
CA ILE A 141 11.49 0.74 -4.25
C ILE A 141 11.12 -0.28 -5.34
N MET A 142 11.40 0.04 -6.60
CA MET A 142 11.08 -0.83 -7.73
C MET A 142 11.91 -2.13 -7.71
N ILE A 143 13.22 -2.03 -7.52
CA ILE A 143 14.10 -3.21 -7.42
C ILE A 143 13.63 -4.15 -6.31
N THR A 144 13.37 -3.62 -5.12
CA THR A 144 12.95 -4.45 -3.98
C THR A 144 11.56 -5.03 -4.17
N ALA A 145 10.65 -4.35 -4.87
CA ALA A 145 9.35 -4.89 -5.25
C ALA A 145 9.48 -6.10 -6.18
N GLY A 146 10.30 -5.98 -7.22
CA GLY A 146 10.56 -7.08 -8.14
C GLY A 146 11.26 -8.27 -7.48
N ILE A 147 12.27 -8.03 -6.65
CA ILE A 147 12.96 -9.07 -5.87
C ILE A 147 11.96 -9.78 -4.94
N TYR A 148 11.08 -9.04 -4.28
CA TYR A 148 10.04 -9.61 -3.43
C TYR A 148 9.11 -10.55 -4.21
N LYS A 149 8.71 -10.19 -5.42
CA LYS A 149 7.86 -11.02 -6.28
C LYS A 149 8.52 -12.35 -6.62
N ILE A 150 9.83 -12.38 -6.86
CA ILE A 150 10.59 -13.63 -7.05
C ILE A 150 10.45 -14.53 -5.81
N GLY A 151 10.67 -13.97 -4.63
CA GLY A 151 10.53 -14.68 -3.34
C GLY A 151 9.09 -15.13 -3.07
N ALA A 152 8.08 -14.39 -3.53
CA ALA A 152 6.68 -14.71 -3.38
C ALA A 152 6.16 -15.81 -4.34
N GLY A 153 6.98 -16.29 -5.26
CA GLY A 153 6.64 -17.42 -6.12
C GLY A 153 6.19 -17.07 -7.54
N TYR A 154 6.37 -15.84 -8.02
CA TYR A 154 6.00 -15.44 -9.38
C TYR A 154 6.64 -16.34 -10.46
N ARG A 155 7.91 -16.71 -10.30
CA ARG A 155 8.60 -17.65 -11.19
C ARG A 155 8.05 -19.09 -11.15
N LYS A 156 7.27 -19.42 -10.12
CA LYS A 156 6.61 -20.72 -9.97
C LYS A 156 5.17 -20.71 -10.48
N GLY A 157 4.76 -19.64 -11.15
CA GLY A 157 3.39 -19.47 -11.65
C GLY A 157 2.37 -19.27 -10.53
N THR A 158 2.78 -18.64 -9.44
CA THR A 158 1.91 -18.25 -8.33
C THR A 158 2.06 -16.75 -8.08
N GLY A 159 1.53 -15.92 -8.98
CA GLY A 159 1.77 -14.51 -8.95
C GLY A 159 0.53 -13.68 -9.32
N ILE A 160 0.68 -12.87 -10.35
CA ILE A 160 -0.32 -11.89 -10.77
C ILE A 160 -1.66 -12.53 -11.20
N GLU A 161 -1.64 -13.79 -11.65
CA GLU A 161 -2.83 -14.53 -12.06
C GLU A 161 -3.89 -14.60 -10.97
N TYR A 162 -3.50 -14.75 -9.72
CA TYR A 162 -4.47 -14.71 -8.60
C TYR A 162 -5.18 -13.37 -8.51
N GLY A 163 -4.46 -12.26 -8.67
CA GLY A 163 -5.08 -10.93 -8.71
C GLY A 163 -6.01 -10.74 -9.89
N MET A 164 -5.69 -11.35 -11.04
CA MET A 164 -6.47 -11.23 -12.27
C MET A 164 -7.77 -12.05 -12.22
N VAL A 165 -7.77 -13.22 -11.58
CA VAL A 165 -8.97 -14.07 -11.45
C VAL A 165 -9.76 -13.81 -10.17
N ASN A 166 -9.28 -12.98 -9.28
CA ASN A 166 -9.91 -12.64 -8.00
C ASN A 166 -10.99 -11.58 -8.20
N PRO A 167 -12.25 -11.85 -7.84
CA PRO A 167 -13.34 -10.88 -8.01
C PRO A 167 -13.15 -9.58 -7.24
N GLN A 168 -12.43 -9.62 -6.12
CA GLN A 168 -12.15 -8.44 -5.28
C GLN A 168 -11.14 -7.50 -5.94
N TRP A 169 -10.19 -8.03 -6.71
CA TRP A 169 -9.10 -7.26 -7.31
C TRP A 169 -9.22 -7.06 -8.82
N SER A 170 -9.92 -7.92 -9.55
CA SER A 170 -10.09 -7.82 -11.00
C SER A 170 -11.40 -7.14 -11.39
N TYR A 171 -11.40 -6.48 -12.55
CA TYR A 171 -12.62 -5.99 -13.20
C TYR A 171 -13.34 -7.09 -14.00
N PHE A 172 -12.59 -8.07 -14.48
CA PHE A 172 -13.05 -9.10 -15.42
C PHE A 172 -12.65 -10.52 -14.97
N PRO A 173 -12.88 -10.93 -13.70
CA PRO A 173 -12.40 -12.20 -13.19
C PRO A 173 -12.98 -13.39 -13.98
N GLU A 174 -14.26 -13.38 -14.28
CA GLU A 174 -14.95 -14.46 -15.00
C GLU A 174 -14.43 -14.60 -16.43
N GLN A 175 -14.30 -13.48 -17.16
CA GLN A 175 -13.80 -13.49 -18.53
C GLN A 175 -12.37 -14.05 -18.59
N LEU A 176 -11.53 -13.70 -17.63
CA LEU A 176 -10.16 -14.18 -17.53
C LEU A 176 -10.08 -15.67 -17.18
N ARG A 177 -11.05 -16.19 -16.41
CA ARG A 177 -11.18 -17.62 -16.12
C ARG A 177 -11.62 -18.41 -17.34
N HIS A 178 -12.44 -17.83 -18.24
CA HIS A 178 -12.93 -18.49 -19.46
C HIS A 178 -11.95 -18.46 -20.64
N ILE A 179 -10.83 -17.76 -20.55
CA ILE A 179 -9.79 -17.83 -21.60
C ILE A 179 -9.28 -19.27 -21.72
N PRO A 180 -9.13 -19.79 -22.94
CA PRO A 180 -8.61 -21.15 -23.17
C PRO A 180 -7.30 -21.39 -22.40
N ILE A 181 -7.20 -22.51 -21.71
CA ILE A 181 -6.11 -22.84 -20.77
C ILE A 181 -4.73 -22.64 -21.39
N LYS A 182 -4.52 -23.04 -22.63
CA LYS A 182 -3.24 -22.90 -23.34
C LYS A 182 -2.81 -21.44 -23.48
N ILE A 183 -3.74 -20.57 -23.90
CA ILE A 183 -3.49 -19.14 -24.08
C ILE A 183 -3.30 -18.49 -22.71
N ARG A 184 -4.17 -18.78 -21.76
CA ARG A 184 -4.14 -18.23 -20.40
C ARG A 184 -2.84 -18.56 -19.69
N SER A 185 -2.35 -19.80 -19.79
CA SER A 185 -1.10 -20.21 -19.14
C SER A 185 0.13 -19.48 -19.71
N VAL A 186 0.17 -19.24 -21.02
CA VAL A 186 1.24 -18.46 -21.66
C VAL A 186 1.17 -17.01 -21.24
N VAL A 187 -0.02 -16.39 -21.30
CA VAL A 187 -0.23 -14.98 -20.94
C VAL A 187 0.14 -14.75 -19.47
N PHE A 188 -0.34 -15.58 -18.55
CA PHE A 188 -0.03 -15.44 -17.14
C PHE A 188 1.45 -15.65 -16.82
N ARG A 189 2.11 -16.58 -17.51
CA ARG A 189 3.56 -16.76 -17.38
C ARG A 189 4.31 -15.52 -17.85
N LEU A 190 3.95 -14.97 -19.01
CA LEU A 190 4.58 -13.76 -19.52
C LEU A 190 4.36 -12.57 -18.58
N LEU A 191 3.15 -12.38 -18.07
CA LEU A 191 2.83 -11.31 -17.11
C LEU A 191 3.58 -11.48 -15.78
N ASN A 192 3.68 -12.71 -15.27
CA ASN A 192 4.47 -13.00 -14.08
C ASN A 192 5.94 -12.66 -14.26
N GLU A 193 6.54 -13.17 -15.34
CA GLU A 193 7.97 -12.93 -15.62
C GLU A 193 8.25 -11.45 -15.93
N SER A 194 7.44 -10.82 -16.78
CA SER A 194 7.62 -9.40 -17.11
C SER A 194 7.44 -8.49 -15.88
N SER A 195 6.51 -8.80 -14.99
CA SER A 195 6.22 -7.97 -13.82
C SER A 195 7.43 -7.77 -12.91
N TRP A 196 8.17 -8.83 -12.55
CA TRP A 196 9.34 -8.68 -11.69
C TRP A 196 10.57 -8.22 -12.48
N LEU A 197 10.73 -8.65 -13.75
CA LEU A 197 11.83 -8.24 -14.60
C LEU A 197 11.81 -6.73 -14.86
N LEU A 198 10.67 -6.21 -15.32
CA LEU A 198 10.54 -4.78 -15.64
C LEU A 198 10.71 -3.89 -14.40
N GLU A 199 10.30 -4.35 -13.21
CA GLU A 199 10.52 -3.61 -11.98
C GLU A 199 12.01 -3.61 -11.58
N ILE A 200 12.70 -4.74 -11.62
CA ILE A 200 14.12 -4.81 -11.26
C ILE A 200 14.97 -4.02 -12.27
N PHE A 201 14.84 -4.33 -13.56
CA PHE A 201 15.62 -3.66 -14.59
C PHE A 201 15.23 -2.19 -14.73
N GLY A 202 13.93 -1.87 -14.69
CA GLY A 202 13.45 -0.50 -14.70
C GLY A 202 14.02 0.30 -13.53
N GLY A 203 13.94 -0.24 -12.32
CA GLY A 203 14.52 0.40 -11.14
C GLY A 203 16.04 0.58 -11.21
N ALA A 204 16.77 -0.42 -11.72
CA ALA A 204 18.22 -0.32 -11.91
C ALA A 204 18.60 0.71 -12.97
N LEU A 205 17.92 0.72 -14.12
CA LEU A 205 18.16 1.67 -15.20
C LEU A 205 17.84 3.12 -14.80
N LEU A 206 16.88 3.35 -13.91
CA LEU A 206 16.58 4.68 -13.39
C LEU A 206 17.78 5.31 -12.68
N VAL A 207 18.58 4.52 -11.98
CA VAL A 207 19.74 5.04 -11.21
C VAL A 207 20.79 5.67 -12.11
N PHE A 208 20.95 5.18 -13.32
CA PHE A 208 21.95 5.69 -14.28
C PHE A 208 21.31 6.73 -15.20
N HIS A 209 21.86 7.91 -15.26
CA HIS A 209 21.36 9.01 -16.07
C HIS A 209 21.12 8.63 -17.55
N ILE A 210 22.08 7.96 -18.18
CA ILE A 210 22.03 7.62 -19.63
C ILE A 210 20.84 6.71 -19.96
N SER A 211 20.47 5.77 -19.07
CA SER A 211 19.41 4.78 -19.28
C SER A 211 18.11 5.11 -18.54
N ARG A 212 18.04 6.24 -17.84
CA ARG A 212 16.93 6.60 -16.95
C ARG A 212 15.57 6.63 -17.65
N TRP A 213 15.50 7.20 -18.84
CA TRP A 213 14.26 7.23 -19.62
C TRP A 213 13.76 5.82 -19.98
N LEU A 214 14.70 4.89 -20.27
CA LEU A 214 14.34 3.49 -20.56
C LEU A 214 13.80 2.79 -19.31
N GLY A 215 14.43 3.03 -18.16
CA GLY A 215 13.91 2.57 -16.87
C GLY A 215 12.51 3.13 -16.57
N ALA A 216 12.28 4.40 -16.85
CA ALA A 216 11.00 5.06 -16.72
C ALA A 216 9.92 4.39 -17.61
N VAL A 217 10.25 4.10 -18.86
CA VAL A 217 9.35 3.41 -19.80
C VAL A 217 9.01 2.00 -19.31
N PHE A 218 9.97 1.23 -18.82
CA PHE A 218 9.72 -0.12 -18.30
C PHE A 218 8.74 -0.11 -17.12
N ILE A 219 8.93 0.80 -16.18
CA ILE A 219 8.03 0.94 -15.04
C ILE A 219 6.65 1.43 -15.49
N ALA A 220 6.60 2.42 -16.39
CA ALA A 220 5.33 2.92 -16.93
C ALA A 220 4.52 1.81 -17.63
N ILE A 221 5.16 1.01 -18.49
CA ILE A 221 4.52 -0.13 -19.16
C ILE A 221 3.95 -1.10 -18.13
N THR A 222 4.71 -1.44 -17.09
CA THR A 222 4.27 -2.37 -16.05
C THR A 222 2.97 -1.91 -15.39
N PHE A 223 2.88 -0.64 -15.01
CA PHE A 223 1.69 -0.13 -14.31
C PHE A 223 0.53 0.15 -15.26
N VAL A 224 0.79 0.74 -16.44
CA VAL A 224 -0.29 1.04 -17.41
C VAL A 224 -0.95 -0.23 -17.92
N SER A 225 -0.20 -1.31 -18.15
CA SER A 225 -0.77 -2.58 -18.62
C SER A 225 -1.74 -3.24 -17.62
N LEU A 226 -1.64 -2.90 -16.33
CA LEU A 226 -2.47 -3.46 -15.27
C LEU A 226 -3.78 -2.66 -15.05
N VAL A 227 -3.82 -1.38 -15.42
CA VAL A 227 -4.97 -0.49 -15.20
C VAL A 227 -6.30 -1.07 -15.68
N PRO A 228 -6.41 -1.61 -16.91
CA PRO A 228 -7.69 -2.08 -17.44
C PRO A 228 -8.15 -3.40 -16.79
N ILE A 229 -7.27 -4.11 -16.10
CA ILE A 229 -7.54 -5.46 -15.62
C ILE A 229 -7.73 -5.48 -14.11
N ILE A 230 -6.86 -4.78 -13.38
CA ILE A 230 -6.76 -4.87 -11.92
C ILE A 230 -7.19 -3.56 -11.26
N ARG A 231 -7.97 -3.70 -10.19
CA ARG A 231 -8.51 -2.61 -9.39
C ARG A 231 -7.41 -1.99 -8.51
N LEU A 232 -6.71 -1.01 -9.07
CA LEU A 232 -5.58 -0.32 -8.45
C LEU A 232 -5.92 1.08 -7.93
N GLY A 233 -7.14 1.56 -8.16
CA GLY A 233 -7.45 2.97 -7.98
C GLY A 233 -6.57 3.84 -8.87
N PHE A 234 -6.09 4.94 -8.33
CA PHE A 234 -5.18 5.85 -9.05
C PHE A 234 -3.69 5.54 -8.83
N LEU A 235 -3.34 4.35 -8.26
CA LEU A 235 -1.95 3.96 -8.03
C LEU A 235 -1.09 4.15 -9.28
N CYS A 236 -1.64 3.80 -10.44
CA CYS A 236 -0.93 3.96 -11.70
C CYS A 236 -0.57 5.42 -11.97
N LEU A 237 -1.51 6.34 -11.80
CA LEU A 237 -1.26 7.78 -11.99
C LEU A 237 -0.21 8.30 -11.01
N THR A 238 -0.27 7.86 -9.76
CA THR A 238 0.70 8.25 -8.74
C THR A 238 2.09 7.74 -9.07
N VAL A 239 2.21 6.49 -9.52
CA VAL A 239 3.50 5.91 -9.95
C VAL A 239 4.01 6.62 -11.21
N LEU A 240 3.15 6.89 -12.19
CA LEU A 240 3.54 7.63 -13.39
C LEU A 240 4.05 9.03 -13.07
N LEU A 241 3.42 9.73 -12.11
CA LEU A 241 3.92 11.01 -11.63
C LEU A 241 5.32 10.88 -11.00
N CYS A 242 5.55 9.87 -10.17
CA CYS A 242 6.88 9.61 -9.60
C CYS A 242 7.91 9.30 -10.67
N VAL A 243 7.55 8.49 -11.66
CA VAL A 243 8.39 8.16 -12.83
C VAL A 243 8.73 9.42 -13.63
N LEU A 244 7.75 10.30 -13.88
CA LEU A 244 7.96 11.56 -14.59
C LEU A 244 8.92 12.47 -13.82
N ILE A 245 8.74 12.64 -12.51
CA ILE A 245 9.65 13.43 -11.67
C ILE A 245 11.07 12.87 -11.78
N VAL A 246 11.24 11.56 -11.56
CA VAL A 246 12.56 10.92 -11.57
C VAL A 246 13.21 10.98 -12.94
N SER A 247 12.46 10.82 -14.03
CA SER A 247 13.00 10.83 -15.39
C SER A 247 13.59 12.18 -15.83
N GLN A 248 13.15 13.28 -15.21
CA GLN A 248 13.60 14.63 -15.51
C GLN A 248 14.81 15.10 -14.69
N LEU A 249 15.28 14.26 -13.76
CA LEU A 249 16.46 14.57 -12.95
C LEU A 249 17.72 14.15 -13.71
N ASP A 250 18.67 15.08 -13.87
CA ASP A 250 19.87 14.84 -14.66
C ASP A 250 21.01 14.17 -13.85
N GLU A 251 20.84 14.08 -12.54
CA GLU A 251 21.89 13.65 -11.63
C GLU A 251 22.07 12.14 -11.62
N GLY A 252 23.32 11.68 -11.64
CA GLY A 252 23.70 10.29 -11.63
C GLY A 252 24.74 9.97 -10.54
N PRO A 253 25.19 8.70 -10.42
CA PRO A 253 26.13 8.29 -9.38
C PRO A 253 27.45 9.10 -9.41
N VAL A 254 27.98 9.38 -10.61
CA VAL A 254 29.26 10.06 -10.78
C VAL A 254 29.17 11.54 -10.41
N SER A 255 28.10 12.23 -10.87
CA SER A 255 27.89 13.65 -10.53
C SER A 255 27.70 13.83 -9.03
N SER A 256 26.93 12.94 -8.41
CA SER A 256 26.64 12.99 -6.99
C SER A 256 27.85 12.67 -6.13
N TRP A 257 28.69 11.72 -6.53
CA TRP A 257 29.95 11.45 -5.85
C TRP A 257 30.91 12.65 -5.91
N ARG A 258 31.04 13.29 -7.09
CA ARG A 258 31.83 14.51 -7.24
C ARG A 258 31.28 15.66 -6.39
N ALA A 259 29.94 15.82 -6.36
CA ALA A 259 29.30 16.83 -5.53
C ALA A 259 29.55 16.59 -4.04
N LEU A 260 29.51 15.33 -3.59
CA LEU A 260 29.82 14.96 -2.21
C LEU A 260 31.26 15.33 -1.83
N ILE A 261 32.24 14.97 -2.66
CA ILE A 261 33.65 15.30 -2.40
C ILE A 261 33.83 16.82 -2.33
N ARG A 262 33.24 17.59 -3.24
CA ARG A 262 33.31 19.06 -3.26
C ARG A 262 32.67 19.68 -2.03
N ALA A 263 31.49 19.22 -1.63
CA ALA A 263 30.76 19.76 -0.49
C ALA A 263 31.53 19.64 0.84
N PHE A 264 32.34 18.59 1.02
CA PHE A 264 33.17 18.39 2.21
C PHE A 264 34.60 18.94 2.04
N GLY A 265 35.12 19.02 0.81
CA GLY A 265 36.45 19.55 0.52
C GLY A 265 36.51 21.09 0.41
N ASP A 266 35.39 21.71 0.18
CA ASP A 266 35.32 23.17 -0.05
C ASP A 266 34.93 23.90 1.24
N ASN A 267 35.77 24.82 1.70
CA ASN A 267 35.52 25.66 2.88
C ASN A 267 34.38 26.66 2.66
N GLY A 268 33.91 26.81 1.41
CA GLY A 268 32.84 27.73 1.02
C GLY A 268 31.39 27.17 1.16
N SER A 269 31.23 25.88 1.37
CA SER A 269 29.87 25.29 1.53
C SER A 269 29.22 25.77 2.82
N SER A 270 27.96 26.23 2.73
CA SER A 270 27.21 26.71 3.89
C SER A 270 26.97 25.58 4.92
N VAL A 271 26.87 25.94 6.19
CA VAL A 271 26.53 24.99 7.26
C VAL A 271 25.20 24.30 6.98
N ALA A 272 24.23 25.04 6.44
CA ALA A 272 22.93 24.49 6.07
C ALA A 272 23.06 23.37 5.01
N SER A 273 23.85 23.60 3.96
CA SER A 273 24.08 22.59 2.93
C SER A 273 24.78 21.34 3.47
N LYS A 274 25.79 21.50 4.31
CA LYS A 274 26.46 20.36 4.97
C LYS A 274 25.50 19.57 5.85
N THR A 275 24.63 20.25 6.60
CA THR A 275 23.60 19.61 7.44
C THR A 275 22.61 18.82 6.60
N VAL A 276 22.13 19.37 5.49
CA VAL A 276 21.24 18.68 4.56
C VAL A 276 21.91 17.41 4.02
N ILE A 277 23.17 17.51 3.55
CA ILE A 277 23.90 16.36 3.00
C ILE A 277 24.07 15.25 4.06
N ILE A 278 24.43 15.60 5.28
CA ILE A 278 24.59 14.63 6.37
C ILE A 278 23.26 13.96 6.70
N SER A 279 22.16 14.74 6.77
CA SER A 279 20.83 14.20 7.04
C SER A 279 20.36 13.23 5.96
N VAL A 280 20.60 13.56 4.71
CA VAL A 280 20.27 12.71 3.56
C VAL A 280 21.12 11.45 3.51
N ALA A 281 22.43 11.57 3.79
CA ALA A 281 23.31 10.40 3.89
C ALA A 281 22.90 9.45 5.03
N ALA A 282 22.53 10.00 6.18
CA ALA A 282 21.99 9.21 7.29
C ALA A 282 20.67 8.49 6.92
N TYR A 283 19.74 9.19 6.25
CA TYR A 283 18.51 8.57 5.71
C TYR A 283 18.85 7.43 4.75
N PHE A 284 19.77 7.65 3.83
CA PHE A 284 20.15 6.64 2.85
C PHE A 284 20.72 5.37 3.51
N VAL A 285 21.59 5.51 4.49
CA VAL A 285 22.13 4.38 5.27
C VAL A 285 21.00 3.64 6.01
N MET A 286 20.10 4.37 6.65
CA MET A 286 18.94 3.79 7.34
C MET A 286 18.02 3.05 6.35
N MET A 287 17.76 3.62 5.19
CA MET A 287 16.95 3.02 4.14
C MET A 287 17.56 1.72 3.63
N LEU A 288 18.86 1.70 3.32
CA LEU A 288 19.56 0.48 2.91
C LEU A 288 19.55 -0.60 3.98
N PHE A 289 19.78 -0.22 5.25
CA PHE A 289 19.68 -1.15 6.38
C PHE A 289 18.29 -1.78 6.49
N VAL A 290 17.23 -0.97 6.46
CA VAL A 290 15.84 -1.46 6.53
C VAL A 290 15.52 -2.41 5.39
N ARG A 291 15.84 -2.00 4.14
CA ARG A 291 15.57 -2.84 2.95
C ARG A 291 16.40 -4.11 2.98
N GLY A 292 17.65 -4.05 3.42
CA GLY A 292 18.50 -5.22 3.62
C GLY A 292 17.89 -6.22 4.60
N VAL A 293 17.46 -5.77 5.78
CA VAL A 293 16.78 -6.62 6.77
C VAL A 293 15.48 -7.22 6.18
N GLN A 294 14.67 -6.41 5.50
CA GLN A 294 13.44 -6.87 4.88
C GLN A 294 13.69 -7.95 3.80
N LEU A 295 14.69 -7.77 2.93
CA LEU A 295 15.06 -8.75 1.91
C LEU A 295 15.63 -10.03 2.50
N ILE A 296 16.50 -9.94 3.50
CA ILE A 296 17.05 -11.11 4.19
C ILE A 296 15.92 -11.95 4.79
N ASN A 297 14.92 -11.31 5.42
CA ASN A 297 13.75 -11.99 5.96
C ASN A 297 12.96 -12.73 4.87
N VAL A 298 12.79 -12.09 3.70
CA VAL A 298 12.10 -12.70 2.55
C VAL A 298 12.81 -13.96 2.06
N PHE A 299 14.12 -13.90 1.86
CA PHE A 299 14.89 -15.02 1.29
C PHE A 299 15.16 -16.14 2.30
N ARG A 300 15.39 -15.81 3.56
CA ARG A 300 15.66 -16.81 4.60
C ARG A 300 14.42 -17.44 5.20
N HIS A 301 13.24 -16.89 4.92
CA HIS A 301 11.97 -17.27 5.59
C HIS A 301 12.06 -17.27 7.12
N ARG A 302 12.99 -16.47 7.68
CA ARG A 302 13.26 -16.34 9.12
C ARG A 302 13.52 -14.88 9.46
N GLN A 303 13.15 -14.49 10.65
CA GLN A 303 13.52 -13.18 11.18
C GLN A 303 15.04 -13.11 11.40
N VAL A 304 15.62 -11.96 11.07
CA VAL A 304 16.94 -11.58 11.51
C VAL A 304 16.92 -11.43 13.04
N HIS A 305 18.07 -11.35 13.67
CA HIS A 305 18.21 -11.14 15.12
C HIS A 305 17.20 -10.10 15.63
N CYS A 306 16.54 -10.41 16.75
CA CYS A 306 15.41 -9.65 17.30
C CYS A 306 15.67 -8.13 17.42
N LEU A 307 16.87 -7.74 17.83
CA LEU A 307 17.26 -6.33 17.96
C LEU A 307 17.30 -5.62 16.59
N SER A 308 17.97 -6.21 15.60
CA SER A 308 18.09 -5.65 14.25
C SER A 308 16.71 -5.53 13.59
N GLN A 309 15.84 -6.51 13.80
CA GLN A 309 14.47 -6.47 13.33
C GLN A 309 13.69 -5.33 14.00
N SER A 310 13.77 -5.20 15.32
CA SER A 310 13.06 -4.14 16.06
C SER A 310 13.51 -2.74 15.64
N ILE A 311 14.80 -2.54 15.41
CA ILE A 311 15.34 -1.26 14.92
C ILE A 311 14.85 -1.00 13.49
N ALA A 312 14.97 -1.98 12.60
CA ALA A 312 14.51 -1.85 11.22
C ALA A 312 13.00 -1.53 11.15
N ASP A 313 12.19 -2.19 11.97
CA ASP A 313 10.74 -1.95 12.00
C ASP A 313 10.40 -0.54 12.51
N ARG A 314 11.11 -0.03 13.52
CA ARG A 314 10.91 1.34 14.01
C ARG A 314 11.26 2.38 12.94
N ILE A 315 12.39 2.23 12.27
CA ILE A 315 12.82 3.12 11.19
C ILE A 315 11.85 3.02 10.02
N ALA A 316 11.48 1.80 9.61
CA ALA A 316 10.54 1.55 8.53
C ALA A 316 9.18 2.22 8.79
N ASN A 317 8.65 2.06 10.01
CA ASN A 317 7.37 2.64 10.38
C ASN A 317 7.41 4.17 10.51
N PHE A 318 8.56 4.73 10.90
CA PHE A 318 8.72 6.17 11.01
C PHE A 318 8.86 6.84 9.64
N PHE A 319 9.74 6.32 8.78
CA PHE A 319 9.98 6.90 7.45
C PHE A 319 9.04 6.38 6.36
N GLY A 320 8.24 5.37 6.65
CA GLY A 320 7.39 4.73 5.66
C GLY A 320 8.14 3.82 4.68
N ILE A 321 9.28 3.26 5.07
CA ILE A 321 10.06 2.36 4.21
C ILE A 321 9.40 0.99 4.20
N ILE A 322 8.68 0.66 3.15
CA ILE A 322 7.94 -0.61 3.02
C ILE A 322 8.40 -1.41 1.82
N LEU A 323 8.26 -2.73 1.90
CA LEU A 323 8.29 -3.60 0.72
C LEU A 323 6.93 -3.53 0.02
N TRP A 324 6.96 -3.33 -1.27
CA TRP A 324 5.77 -3.35 -2.09
C TRP A 324 5.31 -4.78 -2.35
N ARG A 325 4.17 -5.14 -1.73
CA ARG A 325 3.55 -6.46 -1.87
C ARG A 325 2.36 -6.42 -2.80
N VAL A 326 2.47 -5.65 -3.87
CA VAL A 326 1.36 -5.49 -4.80
C VAL A 326 1.14 -6.81 -5.54
N PHE A 327 -0.06 -7.38 -5.42
CA PHE A 327 -0.50 -8.62 -6.10
C PHE A 327 0.24 -9.90 -5.72
N THR A 328 0.82 -9.97 -4.55
CA THR A 328 1.37 -11.24 -4.07
C THR A 328 0.25 -12.22 -3.68
N PRO A 329 0.45 -13.53 -3.86
CA PRO A 329 -0.58 -14.54 -3.60
C PRO A 329 -1.16 -14.49 -2.19
N ASP A 330 -0.38 -14.01 -1.24
CA ASP A 330 -0.78 -13.87 0.16
C ASP A 330 -1.94 -12.87 0.38
N VAL A 331 -2.15 -11.96 -0.55
CA VAL A 331 -3.25 -10.98 -0.50
C VAL A 331 -4.27 -11.16 -1.62
N THR A 332 -3.95 -11.97 -2.62
CA THR A 332 -4.80 -12.14 -3.81
C THR A 332 -5.37 -13.54 -3.98
N ALA A 333 -4.85 -14.57 -3.27
CA ALA A 333 -5.34 -15.93 -3.37
C ALA A 333 -6.64 -16.18 -2.57
N PHE A 334 -7.27 -15.16 -2.05
CA PHE A 334 -8.57 -15.22 -1.41
C PHE A 334 -9.34 -13.94 -1.66
N TRP A 335 -10.65 -14.01 -1.45
CA TRP A 335 -11.54 -12.85 -1.47
C TRP A 335 -12.65 -13.02 -0.43
N ILE A 336 -13.29 -11.92 -0.07
CA ILE A 336 -14.31 -11.90 0.97
C ILE A 336 -15.63 -11.51 0.35
N ARG A 337 -16.64 -12.37 0.54
CA ARG A 337 -18.02 -12.08 0.24
C ARG A 337 -18.70 -11.61 1.52
N VAL A 338 -19.37 -10.46 1.45
CA VAL A 338 -20.09 -9.87 2.59
C VAL A 338 -21.59 -9.93 2.29
N GLU A 339 -22.32 -10.56 3.16
CA GLU A 339 -23.75 -10.83 3.04
C GLU A 339 -24.50 -10.34 4.28
N ILE A 340 -25.76 -9.97 4.12
CA ILE A 340 -26.68 -9.77 5.24
C ILE A 340 -27.54 -11.02 5.34
N VAL A 341 -27.65 -11.54 6.54
CA VAL A 341 -28.52 -12.67 6.87
C VAL A 341 -29.58 -12.14 7.82
N GLU A 342 -30.85 -12.27 7.44
CA GLU A 342 -31.96 -11.92 8.31
C GLU A 342 -31.98 -12.80 9.56
N SER A 343 -32.30 -12.19 10.70
CA SER A 343 -32.39 -12.92 11.97
C SER A 343 -33.45 -14.03 11.89
N PRO A 344 -33.18 -15.21 12.43
CA PRO A 344 -34.09 -16.37 12.36
C PRO A 344 -35.45 -16.15 13.03
N ASN A 345 -35.67 -15.04 13.70
CA ASN A 345 -36.97 -14.70 14.30
C ASN A 345 -38.08 -14.45 13.25
N ASN A 346 -37.75 -14.25 11.98
CA ASN A 346 -38.70 -13.91 10.92
C ASN A 346 -38.79 -14.94 9.77
N SER A 347 -38.00 -16.01 9.76
CA SER A 347 -38.08 -17.01 8.68
C SER A 347 -37.79 -18.43 9.18
N GLU A 348 -38.63 -19.37 8.79
CA GLU A 348 -38.50 -20.81 9.09
C GLU A 348 -37.28 -21.49 8.41
N THR A 349 -36.53 -20.76 7.59
CA THR A 349 -35.34 -21.24 6.86
C THR A 349 -34.08 -20.54 7.36
N LEU A 350 -33.38 -21.23 8.23
CA LEU A 350 -32.06 -20.83 8.71
C LEU A 350 -31.10 -20.69 7.53
N GLY A 351 -30.64 -19.46 7.23
CA GLY A 351 -29.37 -19.27 6.57
C GLY A 351 -29.34 -18.87 5.10
N ALA A 352 -30.46 -18.51 4.48
CA ALA A 352 -30.38 -17.91 3.12
C ALA A 352 -29.88 -16.47 3.20
N PRO A 353 -28.84 -16.06 2.43
CA PRO A 353 -28.39 -14.67 2.42
C PRO A 353 -29.46 -13.80 1.77
N THR A 354 -30.01 -12.84 2.52
CA THR A 354 -31.06 -11.96 2.04
C THR A 354 -30.53 -10.89 1.10
N ARG A 355 -29.29 -10.49 1.30
CA ARG A 355 -28.69 -9.41 0.53
C ARG A 355 -27.16 -9.51 0.46
N MET A 356 -26.62 -9.55 -0.75
CA MET A 356 -25.18 -9.45 -0.96
C MET A 356 -24.75 -7.97 -0.97
N ILE A 357 -23.86 -7.59 -0.05
CA ILE A 357 -23.30 -6.23 0.02
C ILE A 357 -22.12 -6.09 -0.92
N SER A 358 -21.20 -7.07 -0.92
CA SER A 358 -20.01 -7.05 -1.76
C SER A 358 -20.29 -7.62 -3.14
N ASN A 359 -20.64 -6.75 -4.09
CA ASN A 359 -20.76 -7.14 -5.49
C ASN A 359 -19.50 -6.73 -6.25
N TRP A 360 -18.45 -7.54 -6.15
CA TRP A 360 -17.15 -7.26 -6.75
C TRP A 360 -17.18 -7.24 -8.29
N GLY A 361 -18.07 -8.02 -8.91
CA GLY A 361 -18.07 -8.27 -10.35
C GLY A 361 -18.52 -7.12 -11.26
N LYS A 362 -18.99 -5.99 -10.73
CA LYS A 362 -19.56 -4.91 -11.55
C LYS A 362 -18.70 -3.65 -11.53
N GLY A 363 -17.59 -3.66 -12.31
CA GLY A 363 -16.88 -2.46 -12.79
C GLY A 363 -16.70 -1.31 -11.82
N ARG A 364 -16.41 -1.57 -10.54
CA ARG A 364 -16.47 -0.56 -9.50
C ARG A 364 -15.08 -0.10 -9.13
N PHE A 365 -14.67 0.95 -9.81
CA PHE A 365 -13.39 1.62 -9.55
C PHE A 365 -13.23 2.03 -8.08
N PHE A 366 -14.30 2.53 -7.45
CA PHE A 366 -14.28 3.00 -6.05
C PHE A 366 -14.15 1.90 -4.99
N LEU A 367 -14.27 0.62 -5.34
CA LEU A 367 -14.17 -0.47 -4.37
C LEU A 367 -12.74 -0.81 -3.94
N VAL A 368 -11.73 -0.13 -4.45
CA VAL A 368 -10.34 -0.42 -4.09
C VAL A 368 -10.08 -0.26 -2.59
N SER A 369 -10.64 0.77 -1.96
CA SER A 369 -10.52 0.98 -0.51
C SER A 369 -11.18 -0.12 0.30
N GLU A 370 -12.32 -0.63 -0.15
CA GLU A 370 -13.03 -1.77 0.43
C GLU A 370 -12.20 -3.05 0.30
N ALA A 371 -11.66 -3.31 -0.89
CA ALA A 371 -10.79 -4.45 -1.15
C ALA A 371 -9.55 -4.45 -0.24
N ILE A 372 -8.89 -3.30 -0.10
CA ILE A 372 -7.75 -3.13 0.80
C ILE A 372 -8.16 -3.40 2.25
N THR A 373 -9.31 -2.89 2.69
CA THR A 373 -9.80 -3.04 4.06
C THR A 373 -10.07 -4.50 4.39
N LEU A 374 -10.88 -5.20 3.59
CA LEU A 374 -11.19 -6.61 3.81
C LEU A 374 -9.95 -7.49 3.74
N THR A 375 -9.08 -7.27 2.75
CA THR A 375 -7.81 -7.98 2.68
C THR A 375 -6.97 -7.77 3.94
N SER A 376 -6.92 -6.55 4.47
CA SER A 376 -6.16 -6.23 5.68
C SER A 376 -6.74 -6.89 6.93
N ILE A 377 -8.06 -7.05 7.03
CA ILE A 377 -8.71 -7.78 8.13
C ILE A 377 -8.36 -9.27 8.04
N PHE A 378 -8.62 -9.87 6.89
CA PHE A 378 -8.53 -11.32 6.74
C PHE A 378 -7.12 -11.87 6.54
N THR A 379 -6.12 -11.03 6.37
CA THR A 379 -4.72 -11.42 6.49
C THR A 379 -4.28 -11.61 7.95
N LEU A 380 -4.98 -11.05 8.94
CA LEU A 380 -4.65 -11.21 10.36
C LEU A 380 -4.70 -12.67 10.84
N PRO A 381 -5.80 -13.42 10.68
CA PRO A 381 -5.86 -14.82 11.11
C PRO A 381 -4.78 -15.69 10.48
N ARG A 382 -4.44 -15.36 9.22
CA ARG A 382 -3.47 -16.12 8.44
C ARG A 382 -2.03 -15.91 8.88
N TYR A 383 -1.68 -14.67 9.23
CA TYR A 383 -0.30 -14.30 9.54
C TYR A 383 -0.04 -14.07 11.02
N PHE A 384 -1.09 -13.74 11.77
CA PHE A 384 -1.05 -13.39 13.17
C PHE A 384 -2.13 -14.14 13.97
N PRO A 385 -2.10 -15.48 13.97
CA PRO A 385 -3.15 -16.28 14.62
C PRO A 385 -3.26 -15.98 16.13
N HIS A 386 -2.21 -15.40 16.74
CA HIS A 386 -2.24 -14.99 18.14
C HIS A 386 -2.99 -13.69 18.41
N ASN A 387 -3.32 -12.92 17.36
CA ASN A 387 -4.03 -11.65 17.46
C ASN A 387 -5.53 -11.81 17.14
N ARG A 388 -6.14 -12.84 17.68
CA ARG A 388 -7.58 -13.13 17.45
C ARG A 388 -8.45 -11.95 17.89
N GLU A 389 -8.15 -11.36 19.03
CA GLU A 389 -8.90 -10.20 19.54
C GLU A 389 -8.85 -9.00 18.57
N LEU A 390 -7.69 -8.71 18.00
CA LEU A 390 -7.54 -7.64 17.01
C LEU A 390 -8.37 -7.94 15.74
N PHE A 391 -8.35 -9.18 15.28
CA PHE A 391 -9.15 -9.62 14.14
C PHE A 391 -10.65 -9.43 14.41
N GLU A 392 -11.14 -9.94 15.54
CA GLU A 392 -12.53 -9.84 15.93
C GLU A 392 -12.98 -8.38 16.10
N ASN A 393 -12.16 -7.55 16.74
CA ASN A 393 -12.44 -6.12 16.89
C ASN A 393 -12.53 -5.41 15.55
N ARG A 394 -11.66 -5.71 14.60
CA ARG A 394 -11.70 -5.12 13.26
C ARG A 394 -12.92 -5.61 12.46
N LEU A 395 -13.28 -6.88 12.61
CA LEU A 395 -14.45 -7.45 11.95
C LEU A 395 -15.74 -6.80 12.46
N ARG A 396 -15.92 -6.66 13.80
CA ARG A 396 -17.07 -5.96 14.40
C ARG A 396 -17.17 -4.52 13.90
N ARG A 397 -16.06 -3.78 13.90
CA ARG A 397 -16.06 -2.39 13.45
C ARG A 397 -16.40 -2.25 11.97
N TYR A 398 -15.93 -3.19 11.15
CA TYR A 398 -16.32 -3.20 9.75
C TYR A 398 -17.81 -3.47 9.60
N ALA A 399 -18.34 -4.49 10.26
CA ALA A 399 -19.77 -4.83 10.25
C ALA A 399 -20.63 -3.64 10.70
N ASN A 400 -20.31 -3.02 11.84
CA ASN A 400 -21.03 -1.85 12.35
C ASN A 400 -20.98 -0.64 11.40
N SER A 401 -19.96 -0.55 10.55
CA SER A 401 -19.83 0.53 9.58
C SER A 401 -20.75 0.38 8.36
N LEU A 402 -21.35 -0.80 8.15
CA LEU A 402 -22.18 -1.09 6.98
C LEU A 402 -23.58 -0.47 7.06
N SER A 403 -23.97 0.07 8.21
CA SER A 403 -25.31 0.66 8.45
C SER A 403 -26.45 -0.35 8.15
N VAL A 404 -26.25 -1.60 8.58
CA VAL A 404 -27.24 -2.67 8.50
C VAL A 404 -28.20 -2.54 9.70
N PRO A 405 -29.49 -2.94 9.57
CA PRO A 405 -30.39 -3.02 10.71
C PRO A 405 -29.80 -3.82 11.88
N THR A 406 -30.14 -3.43 13.10
CA THR A 406 -29.55 -4.02 14.30
C THR A 406 -29.94 -5.48 14.52
N ASP A 407 -31.05 -5.90 13.92
CA ASP A 407 -31.57 -7.27 14.09
C ASP A 407 -30.95 -8.27 13.08
N ASP A 408 -30.17 -7.77 12.14
CA ASP A 408 -29.54 -8.59 11.11
C ASP A 408 -28.13 -9.02 11.48
N LEU A 409 -27.70 -10.16 10.93
CA LEU A 409 -26.33 -10.64 11.00
C LEU A 409 -25.56 -10.21 9.75
N VAL A 410 -24.30 -9.80 9.93
CA VAL A 410 -23.37 -9.62 8.83
C VAL A 410 -22.49 -10.84 8.71
N ARG A 411 -22.65 -11.57 7.61
CA ARG A 411 -21.84 -12.75 7.28
C ARG A 411 -20.68 -12.37 6.38
N PHE A 412 -19.50 -12.79 6.79
CA PHE A 412 -18.28 -12.72 5.98
C PHE A 412 -17.90 -14.12 5.56
N VAL A 413 -17.97 -14.38 4.26
CA VAL A 413 -17.54 -15.65 3.67
C VAL A 413 -16.12 -15.50 3.16
N TYR A 414 -15.21 -16.27 3.73
CA TYR A 414 -13.82 -16.34 3.27
C TYR A 414 -13.73 -17.39 2.17
N VAL A 415 -13.43 -16.91 0.96
CA VAL A 415 -13.34 -17.74 -0.24
C VAL A 415 -11.89 -17.82 -0.67
N GLU A 416 -11.31 -19.00 -0.67
CA GLU A 416 -9.98 -19.28 -1.23
C GLU A 416 -10.08 -19.56 -2.72
N ILE A 417 -9.10 -19.07 -3.45
CA ILE A 417 -8.92 -19.40 -4.87
C ILE A 417 -7.94 -20.56 -4.92
N ASP A 418 -8.46 -21.76 -5.17
CA ASP A 418 -7.64 -22.95 -5.39
C ASP A 418 -7.20 -23.06 -6.84
N LYS A 419 -5.91 -23.28 -7.05
CA LYS A 419 -5.32 -23.45 -8.37
C LYS A 419 -4.96 -24.91 -8.59
N GLN A 420 -5.77 -25.59 -9.38
CA GLN A 420 -5.53 -26.99 -9.80
C GLN A 420 -4.97 -27.01 -11.22
N GLY A 421 -3.65 -27.14 -11.32
CA GLY A 421 -2.97 -27.03 -12.62
C GLY A 421 -3.12 -25.64 -13.24
N SER A 422 -3.94 -25.53 -14.27
CA SER A 422 -4.26 -24.25 -14.94
C SER A 422 -5.67 -23.75 -14.66
N GLU A 423 -6.46 -24.45 -13.85
CA GLU A 423 -7.82 -24.08 -13.49
C GLU A 423 -7.87 -23.37 -12.13
N PHE A 424 -8.88 -22.56 -11.94
CA PHE A 424 -9.12 -21.84 -10.68
C PHE A 424 -10.53 -22.15 -10.19
N ALA A 425 -10.61 -22.61 -8.96
CA ALA A 425 -11.87 -22.88 -8.27
C ALA A 425 -11.98 -22.00 -7.03
N ASP A 426 -13.19 -21.53 -6.74
CA ASP A 426 -13.48 -20.79 -5.53
C ASP A 426 -13.98 -21.77 -4.46
N LEU A 427 -13.31 -21.82 -3.31
CA LEU A 427 -13.63 -22.69 -2.19
C LEU A 427 -14.04 -21.84 -0.99
N GLU A 428 -15.27 -21.97 -0.53
CA GLU A 428 -15.74 -21.34 0.71
C GLU A 428 -15.18 -22.13 1.88
N THR A 429 -14.26 -21.55 2.61
CA THR A 429 -13.49 -22.26 3.64
C THR A 429 -13.83 -21.83 5.05
N ALA A 430 -14.39 -20.63 5.25
CA ALA A 430 -14.81 -20.15 6.53
C ALA A 430 -15.93 -19.11 6.45
N PHE A 431 -16.79 -19.12 7.47
CA PHE A 431 -17.87 -18.15 7.68
C PHE A 431 -17.66 -17.46 9.02
N PHE A 432 -17.89 -16.15 9.04
CA PHE A 432 -17.83 -15.33 10.24
C PHE A 432 -19.12 -14.49 10.30
N ASP A 433 -20.00 -14.81 11.23
CA ASP A 433 -21.25 -14.09 11.43
C ASP A 433 -21.07 -13.11 12.59
N VAL A 434 -21.34 -11.85 12.32
CA VAL A 434 -21.27 -10.77 13.30
C VAL A 434 -22.68 -10.29 13.58
N ASP A 435 -23.13 -10.53 14.81
CA ASP A 435 -24.36 -9.93 15.33
C ASP A 435 -24.10 -8.44 15.64
N ILE A 436 -24.82 -7.57 14.96
CA ILE A 436 -24.65 -6.11 15.09
C ILE A 436 -25.06 -5.62 16.48
N ASN A 437 -26.10 -6.24 17.08
CA ASN A 437 -26.65 -5.82 18.36
C ASN A 437 -25.75 -6.22 19.54
N SER A 438 -25.39 -7.49 19.60
CA SER A 438 -24.58 -8.04 20.70
C SER A 438 -23.07 -7.89 20.48
N GLY A 439 -22.64 -7.69 19.25
CA GLY A 439 -21.22 -7.71 18.86
C GLY A 439 -20.59 -9.09 18.97
N ILE A 440 -21.39 -10.16 19.13
CA ILE A 440 -20.90 -11.54 19.19
C ILE A 440 -20.50 -11.98 17.78
N ILE A 441 -19.36 -12.67 17.70
CA ILE A 441 -18.88 -13.27 16.45
C ILE A 441 -18.94 -14.77 16.58
N THR A 442 -19.73 -15.40 15.70
CA THR A 442 -19.71 -16.85 15.52
C THR A 442 -18.91 -17.19 14.29
N SER A 443 -18.17 -18.28 14.33
CA SER A 443 -17.35 -18.70 13.19
C SER A 443 -17.50 -20.18 12.94
N GLU A 444 -17.76 -20.53 11.68
CA GLU A 444 -17.71 -21.87 11.16
C GLU A 444 -16.53 -21.98 10.20
N ILE A 445 -15.60 -22.87 10.51
CA ILE A 445 -14.39 -23.09 9.72
C ILE A 445 -14.46 -24.52 9.18
N GLN A 446 -14.73 -24.66 7.90
CA GLN A 446 -14.89 -25.96 7.25
C GLN A 446 -13.55 -26.70 7.11
N ASP A 447 -12.46 -25.97 6.84
CA ASP A 447 -11.11 -26.54 6.83
C ASP A 447 -10.14 -25.68 7.65
N ARG A 448 -9.91 -26.10 8.91
CA ARG A 448 -8.93 -25.45 9.80
C ARG A 448 -7.51 -25.45 9.22
N SER A 449 -7.21 -26.38 8.31
CA SER A 449 -5.90 -26.48 7.70
C SER A 449 -5.60 -25.33 6.73
N LEU A 450 -6.62 -24.74 6.11
CA LEU A 450 -6.47 -23.66 5.11
C LEU A 450 -6.22 -22.31 5.76
N ILE A 451 -6.96 -21.98 6.82
CA ILE A 451 -6.73 -20.72 7.56
C ILE A 451 -5.45 -20.80 8.42
N ALA A 452 -5.12 -21.99 8.93
CA ALA A 452 -3.95 -22.23 9.76
C ALA A 452 -2.66 -22.52 8.96
N LYS A 453 -2.76 -22.88 7.67
CA LYS A 453 -1.58 -23.04 6.80
C LYS A 453 -1.19 -21.68 6.22
N PRO A 454 -0.24 -20.98 6.82
CA PRO A 454 0.43 -19.92 6.07
C PRO A 454 0.96 -20.56 4.80
N PHE A 455 0.86 -19.90 3.64
CA PHE A 455 1.47 -20.41 2.40
C PHE A 455 2.86 -20.94 2.73
N LYS A 456 3.11 -22.22 2.44
CA LYS A 456 4.38 -22.90 2.76
C LYS A 456 5.60 -22.12 2.28
N ASN A 457 5.40 -21.24 1.31
CA ASN A 457 6.40 -20.40 0.66
C ASN A 457 6.15 -18.89 0.81
N SER A 458 5.21 -18.47 1.68
CA SER A 458 5.02 -17.02 1.87
C SER A 458 6.20 -16.44 2.64
N PRO A 459 6.87 -15.42 2.10
CA PRO A 459 7.93 -14.70 2.81
C PRO A 459 7.43 -14.01 4.10
N VAL A 460 6.12 -13.91 4.29
CA VAL A 460 5.49 -13.36 5.50
C VAL A 460 5.68 -14.26 6.73
N ARG A 461 6.05 -15.55 6.57
CA ARG A 461 6.56 -16.35 7.69
C ARG A 461 7.81 -15.73 8.35
N ALA A 462 8.49 -14.87 7.65
CA ALA A 462 9.62 -14.11 8.18
C ALA A 462 9.20 -12.96 9.14
N GLY A 463 8.04 -13.10 9.76
CA GLY A 463 7.70 -12.38 10.98
C GLY A 463 7.85 -10.87 10.93
N ILE A 464 6.99 -10.21 10.15
CA ILE A 464 6.60 -8.88 10.55
C ILE A 464 5.71 -9.08 11.78
N LYS A 465 6.30 -9.08 12.98
CA LYS A 465 5.54 -8.81 14.20
C LYS A 465 5.00 -7.38 14.07
N LEU A 466 3.84 -7.22 13.45
CA LEU A 466 3.02 -6.00 13.57
C LEU A 466 2.57 -5.77 15.04
N GLY A 467 3.07 -6.58 15.95
CA GLY A 467 2.47 -6.80 17.25
C GLY A 467 2.97 -5.98 18.42
N SER A 468 4.05 -5.25 18.35
CA SER A 468 4.47 -4.52 19.56
C SER A 468 3.83 -3.14 19.74
N TYR A 469 3.03 -2.66 18.80
CA TYR A 469 2.39 -1.35 18.90
C TYR A 469 0.89 -1.38 19.27
N ALA A 470 0.28 -2.55 19.38
CA ALA A 470 -1.12 -2.66 19.83
C ALA A 470 -1.24 -2.79 21.38
N GLN A 471 -0.12 -2.90 22.11
CA GLN A 471 -0.12 -3.10 23.57
C GLN A 471 0.55 -1.97 24.37
N ARG A 472 0.75 -0.78 23.79
CA ARG A 472 1.09 0.40 24.58
C ARG A 472 0.23 1.60 24.24
#